data_fd0de62298d42c444d52385456db47df
#
_entry.id   fd0de62298d42c444d52385456db47df
#
_cell.length_a   1.000
_cell.length_b   1.000
_cell.length_c   1.000
_cell.angle_alpha   90.00
_cell.angle_beta   90.00
_cell.angle_gamma   90.00
#
_symmetry.space_group_name_H-M   'P 1'
#
loop_
_entity.id
_entity.type
_entity.pdbx_description
1 polymer ?
#
loop_
_entity_poly.entity_id
_entity_poly.type
_entity_poly.pdbx_seq_one_letter_code
_entity_poly.pdbx_strand_id
1 'polypeptide(L)'
;MSAQYSDSRLTNLIAQGTGEILKGIRGVGLLRGRELGEAGDDLAQNWIARVLEQHRPGDGFLSEEAADDPARLEKNRVWIVDPLDGTKEFATGRQDWAVHVALVEDGVPTHAAVGLPDLGTVFKSSDVRHVSGPFAGKIALSRNRPPAVASYVADQLGLGTAPVGSAGAKAMHCLLYTSPSPRDGLLS
;
A
#
# COMPACT_ATOMS: atom_id res chain seq x y z
N MET A 1 4.87 12.76 27.31
CA MET A 1 5.21 13.69 26.20
C MET A 1 4.06 13.64 25.21
N SER A 2 3.49 14.81 24.85
CA SER A 2 2.40 14.89 23.87
C SER A 2 2.90 14.34 22.52
N ALA A 3 2.13 13.50 21.86
CA ALA A 3 2.47 12.97 20.54
C ALA A 3 2.69 14.13 19.55
N GLN A 4 3.86 14.24 18.97
CA GLN A 4 4.24 15.32 18.05
C GLN A 4 3.36 15.36 16.78
N TYR A 5 2.78 14.20 16.39
CA TYR A 5 1.95 14.05 15.21
C TYR A 5 0.63 13.35 15.56
N SER A 6 -0.49 13.78 14.94
CA SER A 6 -1.72 12.99 14.94
C SER A 6 -1.52 11.67 14.20
N ASP A 7 -2.34 10.66 14.48
CA ASP A 7 -2.23 9.34 13.85
C ASP A 7 -2.40 9.41 12.33
N SER A 8 -3.38 10.17 11.85
CA SER A 8 -3.57 10.43 10.42
C SER A 8 -2.32 11.05 9.76
N ARG A 9 -1.67 12.01 10.44
CA ARG A 9 -0.44 12.62 9.92
C ARG A 9 0.73 11.65 9.97
N LEU A 10 0.85 10.88 11.04
CA LEU A 10 1.93 9.89 11.21
C LEU A 10 1.84 8.80 10.15
N THR A 11 0.63 8.25 9.91
CA THR A 11 0.35 7.28 8.85
C THR A 11 0.85 7.79 7.49
N ASN A 12 0.49 9.03 7.14
CA ASN A 12 0.91 9.65 5.89
C ASN A 12 2.43 9.85 5.80
N LEU A 13 3.05 10.36 6.87
CA LEU A 13 4.50 10.62 6.91
C LEU A 13 5.31 9.31 6.81
N ILE A 14 4.83 8.24 7.44
CA ILE A 14 5.45 6.92 7.33
C ILE A 14 5.37 6.42 5.88
N ALA A 15 4.20 6.42 5.26
CA ALA A 15 4.06 5.96 3.88
C ALA A 15 4.92 6.77 2.90
N GLN A 16 4.93 8.10 3.03
CA GLN A 16 5.75 8.99 2.21
C GLN A 16 7.24 8.78 2.43
N GLY A 17 7.69 8.81 3.69
CA GLY A 17 9.11 8.69 4.04
C GLY A 17 9.70 7.34 3.64
N THR A 18 8.95 6.24 3.82
CA THR A 18 9.35 4.91 3.33
C THR A 18 9.54 4.93 1.81
N GLY A 19 8.60 5.52 1.08
CA GLY A 19 8.70 5.63 -0.38
C GLY A 19 9.94 6.41 -0.85
N GLU A 20 10.28 7.51 -0.18
CA GLU A 20 11.48 8.30 -0.50
C GLU A 20 12.78 7.53 -0.21
N ILE A 21 12.84 6.79 0.91
CA ILE A 21 13.98 5.94 1.26
C ILE A 21 14.18 4.86 0.19
N LEU A 22 13.12 4.16 -0.19
CA LEU A 22 13.15 3.10 -1.20
C LEU A 22 13.58 3.65 -2.56
N LYS A 23 13.05 4.78 -3.01
CA LYS A 23 13.50 5.46 -4.22
C LYS A 23 14.97 5.83 -4.15
N GLY A 24 15.42 6.30 -2.99
CA GLY A 24 16.82 6.64 -2.73
C GLY A 24 17.76 5.48 -2.97
N ILE A 25 17.53 4.32 -2.30
CA ILE A 25 18.41 3.15 -2.47
C ILE A 25 18.39 2.60 -3.90
N ARG A 26 17.22 2.57 -4.54
CA ARG A 26 17.10 2.15 -5.92
C ARG A 26 17.87 3.10 -6.86
N GLY A 27 17.78 4.42 -6.61
CA GLY A 27 18.43 5.46 -7.41
C GLY A 27 19.96 5.45 -7.32
N VAL A 28 20.54 4.96 -6.22
CA VAL A 28 22.00 4.76 -6.09
C VAL A 28 22.55 3.76 -7.12
N GLY A 29 21.75 2.73 -7.48
CA GLY A 29 22.07 1.80 -8.56
C GLY A 29 23.16 0.77 -8.25
N LEU A 30 23.58 0.61 -6.99
CA LEU A 30 24.58 -0.35 -6.56
C LEU A 30 24.03 -1.78 -6.41
N LEU A 31 22.75 -1.91 -6.06
CA LEU A 31 22.05 -3.20 -5.98
C LEU A 31 21.05 -3.32 -7.14
N ARG A 32 20.74 -4.57 -7.53
CA ARG A 32 19.77 -4.86 -8.59
C ARG A 32 19.06 -6.19 -8.34
N GLY A 33 17.91 -6.35 -8.97
CA GLY A 33 17.16 -7.60 -8.91
C GLY A 33 16.84 -8.01 -7.48
N ARG A 34 17.02 -9.27 -7.13
CA ARG A 34 16.68 -9.83 -5.83
C ARG A 34 17.36 -9.10 -4.67
N GLU A 35 18.65 -8.83 -4.76
CA GLU A 35 19.41 -8.13 -3.70
C GLU A 35 18.89 -6.71 -3.44
N LEU A 36 18.41 -5.99 -4.46
CA LEU A 36 17.75 -4.69 -4.29
C LEU A 36 16.39 -4.85 -3.59
N GLY A 37 15.63 -5.89 -3.96
CA GLY A 37 14.35 -6.17 -3.32
C GLY A 37 14.51 -6.43 -1.83
N GLU A 38 15.33 -7.43 -1.47
CA GLU A 38 15.61 -7.81 -0.09
C GLU A 38 16.15 -6.62 0.75
N ALA A 39 17.08 -5.84 0.21
CA ALA A 39 17.58 -4.64 0.89
C ALA A 39 16.50 -3.56 1.05
N GLY A 40 15.55 -3.46 0.11
CA GLY A 40 14.40 -2.56 0.19
C GLY A 40 13.46 -2.95 1.32
N ASP A 41 13.06 -4.22 1.37
CA ASP A 41 12.20 -4.79 2.39
C ASP A 41 12.81 -4.57 3.79
N ASP A 42 14.07 -4.97 3.99
CA ASP A 42 14.79 -4.82 5.26
C ASP A 42 14.88 -3.35 5.71
N LEU A 43 15.24 -2.46 4.81
CA LEU A 43 15.43 -1.05 5.14
C LEU A 43 14.09 -0.37 5.48
N ALA A 44 13.06 -0.62 4.67
CA ALA A 44 11.73 -0.06 4.88
C ALA A 44 11.13 -0.57 6.20
N GLN A 45 11.20 -1.88 6.44
CA GLN A 45 10.76 -2.52 7.67
C GLN A 45 11.44 -1.91 8.91
N ASN A 46 12.76 -1.85 8.92
CA ASN A 46 13.51 -1.33 10.05
C ASN A 46 13.22 0.15 10.31
N TRP A 47 13.08 0.95 9.27
CA TRP A 47 12.77 2.37 9.42
C TRP A 47 11.37 2.58 9.99
N ILE A 48 10.34 1.89 9.47
CA ILE A 48 8.97 1.99 9.98
C ILE A 48 8.91 1.57 11.46
N ALA A 49 9.51 0.43 11.80
CA ALA A 49 9.53 -0.06 13.17
C ALA A 49 10.15 0.96 14.15
N ARG A 50 11.28 1.59 13.77
CA ARG A 50 11.93 2.63 14.58
C ARG A 50 11.07 3.89 14.73
N VAL A 51 10.41 4.32 13.67
CA VAL A 51 9.49 5.48 13.74
C VAL A 51 8.33 5.18 14.69
N LEU A 52 7.71 4.01 14.58
CA LEU A 52 6.60 3.62 15.44
C LEU A 52 7.04 3.43 16.91
N GLU A 53 8.18 2.80 17.16
CA GLU A 53 8.75 2.68 18.50
C GLU A 53 8.98 4.06 19.16
N GLN A 54 9.44 5.03 18.39
CA GLN A 54 9.69 6.38 18.88
C GLN A 54 8.40 7.16 19.15
N HIS A 55 7.40 7.06 18.30
CA HIS A 55 6.20 7.89 18.36
C HIS A 55 5.00 7.22 19.02
N ARG A 56 4.96 5.89 19.05
CA ARG A 56 3.85 5.04 19.54
C ARG A 56 4.35 3.79 20.28
N PRO A 57 5.24 3.93 21.28
CA PRO A 57 5.90 2.77 21.92
C PRO A 57 4.95 1.81 22.65
N GLY A 58 3.70 2.20 22.86
CA GLY A 58 2.68 1.37 23.50
C GLY A 58 1.79 0.58 22.55
N ASP A 59 1.83 0.91 21.26
CA ASP A 59 0.98 0.29 20.25
C ASP A 59 1.54 -1.09 19.84
N GLY A 60 0.67 -1.97 19.31
CA GLY A 60 1.07 -3.20 18.67
C GLY A 60 1.58 -2.95 17.24
N PHE A 61 2.32 -3.91 16.70
CA PHE A 61 2.89 -3.83 15.36
C PHE A 61 2.76 -5.16 14.64
N LEU A 62 2.28 -5.13 13.41
CA LEU A 62 2.20 -6.25 12.49
C LEU A 62 2.76 -5.81 11.13
N SER A 63 3.70 -6.55 10.60
CA SER A 63 4.28 -6.31 9.29
C SER A 63 4.44 -7.61 8.51
N GLU A 64 4.36 -7.54 7.18
CA GLU A 64 4.65 -8.68 6.30
C GLU A 64 6.08 -9.16 6.46
N GLU A 65 7.03 -8.24 6.68
CA GLU A 65 8.47 -8.49 6.71
C GLU A 65 9.03 -8.78 8.13
N ALA A 66 8.18 -8.84 9.15
CA ALA A 66 8.60 -9.11 10.52
C ALA A 66 8.00 -10.41 11.06
N ALA A 67 8.74 -11.07 11.96
CA ALA A 67 8.15 -12.13 12.76
C ALA A 67 6.96 -11.57 13.55
N ASP A 68 5.83 -12.28 13.51
CA ASP A 68 4.64 -11.86 14.23
C ASP A 68 4.86 -11.96 15.75
N ASP A 69 4.56 -10.88 16.47
CA ASP A 69 4.50 -10.87 17.95
C ASP A 69 3.04 -11.00 18.42
N PRO A 70 2.63 -12.15 18.95
CA PRO A 70 1.27 -12.37 19.46
C PRO A 70 0.83 -11.36 20.53
N ALA A 71 1.76 -10.71 21.24
CA ALA A 71 1.43 -9.67 22.22
C ALA A 71 0.64 -8.49 21.62
N ARG A 72 0.71 -8.28 20.30
CA ARG A 72 -0.13 -7.30 19.59
C ARG A 72 -1.64 -7.58 19.74
N LEU A 73 -2.03 -8.84 19.93
CA LEU A 73 -3.44 -9.23 20.06
C LEU A 73 -4.08 -8.72 21.37
N GLU A 74 -3.25 -8.37 22.35
CA GLU A 74 -3.69 -7.79 23.63
C GLU A 74 -3.70 -6.25 23.59
N LYS A 75 -3.35 -5.65 22.45
CA LYS A 75 -3.30 -4.19 22.28
C LYS A 75 -4.59 -3.67 21.65
N ASN A 76 -5.10 -2.57 22.18
CA ASN A 76 -6.24 -1.87 21.60
C ASN A 76 -5.86 -1.12 20.30
N ARG A 77 -4.57 -0.84 20.12
CA ARG A 77 -4.05 -0.12 18.96
C ARG A 77 -2.95 -0.95 18.30
N VAL A 78 -3.09 -1.21 17.00
CA VAL A 78 -2.15 -2.02 16.23
C VAL A 78 -1.88 -1.35 14.89
N TRP A 79 -0.61 -1.12 14.61
CA TRP A 79 -0.14 -0.68 13.29
C TRP A 79 0.07 -1.90 12.41
N ILE A 80 -0.56 -1.88 11.24
CA ILE A 80 -0.44 -2.93 10.22
C ILE A 80 0.24 -2.32 9.01
N VAL A 81 1.36 -2.88 8.59
CA VAL A 81 2.14 -2.33 7.48
C VAL A 81 2.55 -3.41 6.48
N ASP A 82 2.64 -3.00 5.24
CA ASP A 82 3.39 -3.67 4.18
C ASP A 82 4.41 -2.65 3.67
N PRO A 83 5.70 -2.84 4.04
CA PRO A 83 6.74 -1.85 3.76
C PRO A 83 7.05 -1.69 2.28
N LEU A 84 6.87 -2.74 1.47
CA LEU A 84 7.16 -2.74 0.03
C LEU A 84 6.27 -3.73 -0.72
N ASP A 85 4.98 -3.42 -0.88
CA ASP A 85 4.07 -4.18 -1.75
C ASP A 85 4.52 -4.08 -3.21
N GLY A 86 4.91 -5.20 -3.77
CA GLY A 86 5.46 -5.28 -5.12
C GLY A 86 6.99 -5.20 -5.14
N THR A 87 7.67 -5.94 -4.26
CA THR A 87 9.14 -6.06 -4.21
C THR A 87 9.74 -6.36 -5.58
N LYS A 88 9.11 -7.23 -6.37
CA LYS A 88 9.55 -7.55 -7.73
C LYS A 88 9.45 -6.34 -8.66
N GLU A 89 8.36 -5.60 -8.61
CA GLU A 89 8.14 -4.39 -9.40
C GLU A 89 9.19 -3.34 -9.04
N PHE A 90 9.41 -3.10 -7.76
CA PHE A 90 10.46 -2.22 -7.26
C PHE A 90 11.84 -2.63 -7.76
N ALA A 91 12.22 -3.91 -7.57
CA ALA A 91 13.53 -4.45 -7.92
C ALA A 91 13.83 -4.43 -9.43
N THR A 92 12.78 -4.42 -10.26
CA THR A 92 12.91 -4.36 -11.73
C THR A 92 12.71 -2.96 -12.32
N GLY A 93 12.65 -1.93 -11.46
CA GLY A 93 12.53 -0.52 -11.89
C GLY A 93 11.14 -0.15 -12.39
N ARG A 94 10.11 -0.92 -12.05
CA ARG A 94 8.72 -0.60 -12.39
C ARG A 94 8.16 0.44 -11.42
N GLN A 95 7.06 1.08 -11.83
CA GLN A 95 6.42 2.15 -11.06
C GLN A 95 5.21 1.69 -10.23
N ASP A 96 4.74 0.46 -10.44
CA ASP A 96 3.52 -0.07 -9.86
C ASP A 96 3.78 -0.93 -8.60
N TRP A 97 4.44 -0.32 -7.62
CA TRP A 97 4.66 -0.80 -6.26
C TRP A 97 4.12 0.20 -5.25
N ALA A 98 3.88 -0.23 -4.01
CA ALA A 98 3.24 0.58 -3.00
C ALA A 98 3.85 0.40 -1.61
N VAL A 99 3.51 1.31 -0.69
CA VAL A 99 3.76 1.22 0.75
C VAL A 99 2.42 1.32 1.46
N HIS A 100 2.09 0.38 2.33
CA HIS A 100 0.85 0.39 3.09
C HIS A 100 1.11 0.64 4.56
N VAL A 101 0.35 1.55 5.15
CA VAL A 101 0.36 1.83 6.58
C VAL A 101 -1.07 2.00 7.07
N ALA A 102 -1.48 1.22 8.05
CA ALA A 102 -2.80 1.34 8.67
C ALA A 102 -2.70 1.28 10.19
N LEU A 103 -3.56 2.04 10.86
CA LEU A 103 -3.83 1.92 12.29
C LEU A 103 -5.19 1.29 12.50
N VAL A 104 -5.22 0.26 13.32
CA VAL A 104 -6.43 -0.41 13.80
C VAL A 104 -6.59 -0.09 15.28
N GLU A 105 -7.76 0.40 15.68
CA GLU A 105 -8.12 0.70 17.07
C GLU A 105 -9.35 -0.10 17.43
N ASP A 106 -9.27 -0.88 18.51
CA ASP A 106 -10.34 -1.78 18.97
C ASP A 106 -10.92 -2.68 17.86
N GLY A 107 -10.03 -3.19 16.99
CA GLY A 107 -10.41 -4.05 15.87
C GLY A 107 -10.96 -3.33 14.63
N VAL A 108 -11.02 -1.99 14.64
CA VAL A 108 -11.54 -1.19 13.52
C VAL A 108 -10.42 -0.38 12.86
N PRO A 109 -10.21 -0.46 11.54
CA PRO A 109 -9.28 0.43 10.84
C PRO A 109 -9.76 1.89 10.93
N THR A 110 -8.94 2.76 11.55
CA THR A 110 -9.29 4.18 11.77
C THR A 110 -8.52 5.11 10.84
N HIS A 111 -7.27 4.80 10.58
CA HIS A 111 -6.39 5.63 9.76
C HIS A 111 -5.59 4.73 8.82
N ALA A 112 -5.54 5.09 7.54
CA ALA A 112 -4.74 4.36 6.56
C ALA A 112 -4.12 5.32 5.53
N ALA A 113 -2.95 4.93 5.03
CA ALA A 113 -2.30 5.57 3.89
C ALA A 113 -1.70 4.50 2.97
N VAL A 114 -1.84 4.71 1.68
CA VAL A 114 -1.15 3.94 0.64
C VAL A 114 -0.30 4.88 -0.18
N GLY A 115 0.99 4.73 -0.11
CA GLY A 115 1.96 5.44 -0.93
C GLY A 115 2.13 4.76 -2.28
N LEU A 116 2.11 5.53 -3.37
CA LEU A 116 2.59 5.13 -4.69
C LEU A 116 3.81 6.00 -5.01
N PRO A 117 5.02 5.60 -4.55
CA PRO A 117 6.16 6.52 -4.48
C PRO A 117 6.64 7.00 -5.85
N ASP A 118 6.60 6.15 -6.88
CA ASP A 118 6.98 6.53 -8.24
C ASP A 118 5.97 7.46 -8.91
N LEU A 119 4.74 7.50 -8.42
CA LEU A 119 3.73 8.50 -8.82
C LEU A 119 3.77 9.76 -7.95
N GLY A 120 4.63 9.80 -6.93
CA GLY A 120 4.76 10.93 -6.00
C GLY A 120 3.51 11.19 -5.18
N THR A 121 2.68 10.18 -4.94
CA THR A 121 1.35 10.34 -4.33
C THR A 121 1.17 9.43 -3.13
N VAL A 122 0.53 9.94 -2.09
CA VAL A 122 0.04 9.16 -0.93
C VAL A 122 -1.45 9.37 -0.81
N PHE A 123 -2.19 8.27 -0.79
CA PHE A 123 -3.65 8.25 -0.59
C PHE A 123 -3.94 7.94 0.87
N LYS A 124 -4.78 8.75 1.48
CA LYS A 124 -5.24 8.59 2.86
C LYS A 124 -6.69 8.17 2.88
N SER A 125 -7.10 7.44 3.90
CA SER A 125 -8.50 7.04 4.10
C SER A 125 -9.48 8.23 4.12
N SER A 126 -9.01 9.43 4.50
CA SER A 126 -9.81 10.67 4.50
C SER A 126 -9.99 11.30 3.12
N ASP A 127 -9.18 10.94 2.13
CA ASP A 127 -9.08 11.66 0.86
C ASP A 127 -9.68 10.88 -0.33
N VAL A 128 -10.25 9.71 -0.07
CA VAL A 128 -10.79 8.84 -1.13
C VAL A 128 -11.96 9.52 -1.83
N ARG A 129 -11.78 9.80 -3.13
CA ARG A 129 -12.81 10.33 -4.03
C ARG A 129 -12.84 9.50 -5.30
N HIS A 130 -14.02 9.20 -5.80
CA HIS A 130 -14.17 8.58 -7.10
C HIS A 130 -13.80 9.58 -8.21
N VAL A 131 -12.84 9.21 -9.03
CA VAL A 131 -12.40 10.00 -10.19
C VAL A 131 -12.36 9.09 -11.40
N SER A 132 -12.93 9.54 -12.53
CA SER A 132 -12.79 8.83 -13.80
C SER A 132 -11.34 8.94 -14.30
N GLY A 133 -10.75 7.83 -14.77
CA GLY A 133 -9.37 7.80 -15.20
C GLY A 133 -9.04 6.68 -16.19
N PRO A 134 -7.75 6.44 -16.48
CA PRO A 134 -7.30 5.54 -17.55
C PRO A 134 -7.68 4.07 -17.35
N PHE A 135 -8.16 3.70 -16.16
CA PHE A 135 -8.68 2.36 -15.84
C PHE A 135 -10.20 2.25 -15.92
N ALA A 136 -10.91 3.34 -16.24
CA ALA A 136 -12.36 3.28 -16.47
C ALA A 136 -12.68 2.26 -17.56
N GLY A 137 -13.67 1.40 -17.33
CA GLY A 137 -14.04 0.32 -18.25
C GLY A 137 -13.02 -0.83 -18.34
N LYS A 138 -12.14 -0.99 -17.35
CA LYS A 138 -11.17 -2.09 -17.30
C LYS A 138 -11.21 -2.84 -15.97
N ILE A 139 -10.84 -4.12 -16.02
CA ILE A 139 -10.59 -4.95 -14.83
C ILE A 139 -9.10 -4.90 -14.52
N ALA A 140 -8.73 -4.44 -13.32
CA ALA A 140 -7.35 -4.48 -12.85
C ALA A 140 -6.96 -5.93 -12.48
N LEU A 141 -5.91 -6.45 -13.09
CA LEU A 141 -5.45 -7.83 -12.92
C LEU A 141 -4.03 -7.87 -12.40
N SER A 142 -3.69 -8.97 -11.70
CA SER A 142 -2.29 -9.25 -11.39
C SER A 142 -1.51 -9.45 -12.70
N ARG A 143 -0.44 -8.66 -12.90
CA ARG A 143 0.44 -8.82 -14.07
C ARG A 143 1.12 -10.18 -14.08
N ASN A 144 1.59 -10.64 -12.93
CA ASN A 144 2.43 -11.82 -12.83
C ASN A 144 1.59 -13.12 -12.74
N ARG A 145 0.39 -13.04 -12.20
CA ARG A 145 -0.51 -14.20 -11.97
C ARG A 145 -1.96 -13.80 -12.24
N PRO A 146 -2.34 -13.46 -13.49
CA PRO A 146 -3.73 -13.15 -13.80
C PRO A 146 -4.58 -14.42 -13.60
N PRO A 147 -5.76 -14.31 -12.97
CA PRO A 147 -6.68 -15.44 -12.88
C PRO A 147 -7.11 -15.91 -14.29
N ALA A 148 -7.13 -17.21 -14.54
CA ALA A 148 -7.50 -17.76 -15.86
C ALA A 148 -8.90 -17.31 -16.33
N VAL A 149 -9.83 -17.10 -15.39
CA VAL A 149 -11.20 -16.65 -15.65
C VAL A 149 -11.30 -15.14 -15.97
N ALA A 150 -10.25 -14.39 -15.73
CA ALA A 150 -10.31 -12.91 -15.77
C ALA A 150 -10.62 -12.36 -17.18
N SER A 151 -10.02 -12.92 -18.21
CA SER A 151 -10.28 -12.52 -19.59
C SER A 151 -11.72 -12.85 -19.99
N TYR A 152 -12.20 -14.03 -19.63
CA TYR A 152 -13.59 -14.41 -19.89
C TYR A 152 -14.58 -13.43 -19.22
N VAL A 153 -14.36 -13.09 -17.94
CA VAL A 153 -15.22 -12.13 -17.23
C VAL A 153 -15.16 -10.74 -17.88
N ALA A 154 -13.97 -10.30 -18.28
CA ALA A 154 -13.81 -9.01 -18.98
C ALA A 154 -14.61 -8.99 -20.29
N ASP A 155 -14.49 -10.04 -21.10
CA ASP A 155 -15.22 -10.18 -22.36
C ASP A 155 -16.75 -10.19 -22.16
N GLN A 156 -17.24 -10.96 -21.15
CA GLN A 156 -18.68 -11.00 -20.85
C GLN A 156 -19.25 -9.66 -20.38
N LEU A 157 -18.42 -8.82 -19.75
CA LEU A 157 -18.80 -7.50 -19.27
C LEU A 157 -18.50 -6.39 -20.27
N GLY A 158 -17.92 -6.68 -21.43
CA GLY A 158 -17.50 -5.69 -22.42
C GLY A 158 -16.39 -4.76 -21.88
N LEU A 159 -15.56 -5.25 -20.93
CA LEU A 159 -14.50 -4.49 -20.29
C LEU A 159 -13.12 -4.86 -20.83
N GLY A 160 -12.20 -3.91 -20.84
CA GLY A 160 -10.79 -4.18 -21.07
C GLY A 160 -10.10 -4.76 -19.82
N THR A 161 -8.83 -5.12 -19.95
CA THR A 161 -7.99 -5.52 -18.83
C THR A 161 -6.82 -4.55 -18.62
N ALA A 162 -6.39 -4.37 -17.36
CA ALA A 162 -5.25 -3.55 -16.97
C ALA A 162 -4.32 -4.36 -16.07
N PRO A 163 -3.15 -4.82 -16.57
CA PRO A 163 -2.19 -5.56 -15.75
C PRO A 163 -1.42 -4.61 -14.83
N VAL A 164 -1.55 -4.82 -13.51
CA VAL A 164 -0.87 -4.03 -12.46
C VAL A 164 -0.13 -4.98 -11.53
N GLY A 165 1.05 -4.58 -11.05
CA GLY A 165 1.92 -5.43 -10.23
C GLY A 165 1.41 -5.60 -8.81
N SER A 166 1.58 -4.60 -7.97
CA SER A 166 1.25 -4.66 -6.55
C SER A 166 -0.26 -4.67 -6.28
N ALA A 167 -0.64 -5.21 -5.12
CA ALA A 167 -2.03 -5.21 -4.68
C ALA A 167 -2.52 -3.79 -4.37
N GLY A 168 -1.69 -3.00 -3.70
CA GLY A 168 -1.98 -1.61 -3.36
C GLY A 168 -2.10 -0.72 -4.58
N ALA A 169 -1.19 -0.84 -5.54
CA ALA A 169 -1.31 -0.11 -6.79
C ALA A 169 -2.62 -0.46 -7.52
N LYS A 170 -3.03 -1.75 -7.55
CA LYS A 170 -4.33 -2.15 -8.10
C LYS A 170 -5.50 -1.51 -7.37
N ALA A 171 -5.49 -1.58 -6.04
CA ALA A 171 -6.56 -1.02 -5.22
C ALA A 171 -6.68 0.50 -5.43
N MET A 172 -5.56 1.22 -5.42
CA MET A 172 -5.55 2.67 -5.63
C MET A 172 -5.99 3.04 -7.05
N HIS A 173 -5.57 2.31 -8.06
CA HIS A 173 -6.05 2.53 -9.42
C HIS A 173 -7.57 2.26 -9.55
N CYS A 174 -8.10 1.23 -8.86
CA CYS A 174 -9.53 1.00 -8.82
C CYS A 174 -10.29 2.14 -8.13
N LEU A 175 -9.80 2.61 -6.97
CA LEU A 175 -10.45 3.69 -6.21
C LEU A 175 -10.42 5.03 -6.94
N LEU A 176 -9.35 5.31 -7.68
CA LEU A 176 -9.15 6.60 -8.34
C LEU A 176 -9.70 6.67 -9.75
N TYR A 177 -9.83 5.51 -10.43
CA TYR A 177 -10.00 5.49 -11.89
C TYR A 177 -11.13 4.58 -12.35
N THR A 178 -11.97 4.05 -11.45
CA THR A 178 -13.14 3.27 -11.84
C THR A 178 -14.43 4.10 -11.69
N SER A 179 -15.42 3.79 -12.52
CA SER A 179 -16.79 4.26 -12.31
C SER A 179 -17.33 3.68 -10.99
N PRO A 180 -18.29 4.38 -10.33
CA PRO A 180 -18.93 3.85 -9.13
C PRO A 180 -19.41 2.43 -9.36
N SER A 181 -19.27 1.58 -8.34
CA SER A 181 -19.84 0.22 -8.39
C SER A 181 -21.34 0.30 -8.64
N PRO A 182 -21.95 -0.61 -9.42
CA PRO A 182 -23.39 -0.67 -9.55
C PRO A 182 -24.16 -0.78 -8.23
N ARG A 183 -23.46 -1.15 -7.14
CA ARG A 183 -24.01 -1.18 -5.77
C ARG A 183 -24.14 0.21 -5.13
N ASP A 184 -23.39 1.19 -5.59
CA ASP A 184 -23.43 2.55 -5.01
C ASP A 184 -24.72 3.31 -5.38
N GLY A 185 -25.42 2.87 -6.43
CA GLY A 185 -26.73 3.37 -6.85
C GLY A 185 -27.94 2.75 -6.14
N LEU A 186 -27.73 1.76 -5.27
CA LEU A 186 -28.83 1.07 -4.54
C LEU A 186 -28.99 1.56 -3.10
N LEU A 187 -28.22 2.53 -2.66
CA LEU A 187 -28.25 3.11 -1.31
C LEU A 187 -28.71 4.57 -1.29
N SER A 188 -29.38 5.04 -2.35
CA SER A 188 -30.03 6.35 -2.40
C SER A 188 -31.56 6.21 -2.34
#